data_2b3450bdc1d28455ae0c840e3255bf3e
#
_entry.id   2b3450bdc1d28455ae0c840e3255bf3e
#
_cell.length_a   1.000
_cell.length_b   1.000
_cell.length_c   1.000
_cell.angle_alpha   90.00
_cell.angle_beta   90.00
_cell.angle_gamma   90.00
#
_symmetry.space_group_name_H-M   'P 1'
#
loop_
_entity.id
_entity.type
_entity.pdbx_description
1 polymer ?
#
loop_
_entity_poly.entity_id
_entity_poly.type
_entity_poly.pdbx_seq_one_letter_code
_entity_poly.pdbx_strand_id
1 'polypeptide(L)'
;MYTRRVSAAAAATPMFTPHHTLLGPGTRAPAPPPVAGIPAAAPVPIPLPPGTPSISVVIPARDEARNLPGVLAELPGGLHEVILVDGASADDTIAAARRARPGIRVLSQPGRGKGNALACGILAATGEITVTLDADGSADPAEIAEFAAALTAGADFVKGSRYLPGGGSSDLTMLRRAGNGALVLLMNRLYRTEFSDLCYGYNAFWTRCAAALDLERIAAADPVFGDGFEIETVLAAHAANARLTVAEVPSYERDRRYGESHLNTWRDGRRVLRAILRERRRDPARTPRTRPARPSAAPRTVSKP
;
A
#
# COMPACT_ATOMS: atom_id res chain seq x y z
N MET A 1 8.68 16.04 15.65
CA MET A 1 9.19 16.48 14.33
C MET A 1 9.76 15.25 13.65
N TYR A 2 8.91 14.40 13.01
CA TYR A 2 9.33 13.05 12.55
C TYR A 2 8.56 12.60 11.30
N THR A 3 8.68 13.41 10.26
CA THR A 3 8.47 12.93 8.90
C THR A 3 9.58 13.54 8.06
N ARG A 4 10.54 12.71 7.66
CA ARG A 4 11.52 13.10 6.64
C ARG A 4 10.95 12.73 5.28
N ARG A 5 10.76 13.71 4.41
CA ARG A 5 10.61 13.46 2.98
C ARG A 5 11.97 12.94 2.47
N VAL A 6 12.03 11.69 2.09
CA VAL A 6 13.16 11.16 1.33
C VAL A 6 12.89 11.54 -0.12
N SER A 7 13.51 12.63 -0.58
CA SER A 7 13.56 12.97 -2.01
C SER A 7 14.54 12.00 -2.67
N ALA A 8 14.06 11.19 -3.59
CA ALA A 8 14.92 10.40 -4.46
C ALA A 8 15.77 11.38 -5.32
N ALA A 9 17.08 11.31 -5.20
CA ALA A 9 18.00 12.09 -6.01
C ALA A 9 17.87 11.63 -7.48
N ALA A 10 17.37 12.52 -8.33
CA ALA A 10 17.33 12.32 -9.78
C ALA A 10 18.75 12.35 -10.32
N ALA A 11 19.14 11.27 -10.97
CA ALA A 11 20.33 11.23 -11.81
C ALA A 11 20.16 12.20 -12.99
N ALA A 12 21.11 13.10 -13.17
CA ALA A 12 21.13 14.10 -14.23
C ALA A 12 21.24 13.43 -15.61
N THR A 13 20.21 13.61 -16.44
CA THR A 13 20.24 13.32 -17.87
C THR A 13 20.60 14.61 -18.63
N PRO A 14 21.42 14.56 -19.68
CA PRO A 14 21.91 15.77 -20.38
C PRO A 14 20.79 16.45 -21.15
N MET A 15 20.81 17.78 -21.09
CA MET A 15 19.92 18.70 -21.82
C MET A 15 19.96 18.45 -23.33
N PHE A 16 18.82 18.11 -23.91
CA PHE A 16 18.56 18.23 -25.35
C PHE A 16 17.72 19.48 -25.58
N THR A 17 18.24 20.42 -26.34
CA THR A 17 17.57 21.66 -26.75
C THR A 17 16.59 21.34 -27.89
N PRO A 18 15.28 21.59 -27.80
CA PRO A 18 14.39 21.43 -28.93
C PRO A 18 14.32 22.74 -29.76
N HIS A 19 14.66 22.66 -31.04
CA HIS A 19 14.29 23.68 -32.03
C HIS A 19 12.79 23.72 -32.20
N HIS A 20 12.17 24.85 -31.89
CA HIS A 20 10.77 25.13 -32.20
C HIS A 20 10.59 25.33 -33.70
N THR A 21 9.89 24.39 -34.35
CA THR A 21 9.24 24.61 -35.65
C THR A 21 7.72 24.63 -35.39
N LEU A 22 7.12 25.81 -35.60
CA LEU A 22 5.68 26.01 -35.55
C LEU A 22 5.04 25.33 -36.77
N LEU A 23 4.30 24.25 -36.54
CA LEU A 23 3.38 23.67 -37.53
C LEU A 23 1.95 23.96 -37.09
N GLY A 24 1.15 24.50 -38.02
CA GLY A 24 -0.24 24.90 -37.86
C GLY A 24 -1.21 23.75 -37.56
N PRO A 25 -2.51 24.03 -37.35
CA PRO A 25 -3.49 23.06 -36.87
C PRO A 25 -3.80 22.00 -37.93
N GLY A 26 -3.10 20.86 -37.85
CA GLY A 26 -3.34 19.68 -38.65
C GLY A 26 -4.40 18.78 -38.00
N THR A 27 -5.44 18.48 -38.75
CA THR A 27 -6.50 17.52 -38.47
C THR A 27 -5.88 16.17 -38.01
N ARG A 28 -6.19 15.79 -36.78
CA ARG A 28 -5.78 14.50 -36.19
C ARG A 28 -6.45 13.36 -36.96
N ALA A 29 -5.65 12.55 -37.64
CA ALA A 29 -6.15 11.33 -38.28
C ALA A 29 -6.79 10.39 -37.25
N PRO A 30 -7.89 9.68 -37.59
CA PRO A 30 -8.50 8.73 -36.70
C PRO A 30 -7.50 7.60 -36.35
N ALA A 31 -7.48 7.21 -35.09
CA ALA A 31 -6.65 6.10 -34.62
C ALA A 31 -7.01 4.81 -35.40
N PRO A 32 -6.03 3.99 -35.79
CA PRO A 32 -6.32 2.73 -36.47
C PRO A 32 -7.15 1.82 -35.54
N PRO A 33 -8.03 0.99 -36.12
CA PRO A 33 -8.81 0.04 -35.33
C PRO A 33 -7.89 -0.94 -34.60
N PRO A 34 -8.30 -1.43 -33.40
CA PRO A 34 -7.50 -2.37 -32.65
C PRO A 34 -7.35 -3.66 -33.48
N VAL A 35 -6.11 -4.10 -33.66
CA VAL A 35 -5.79 -5.38 -34.31
C VAL A 35 -6.26 -6.50 -33.38
N ALA A 36 -7.34 -7.18 -33.76
CA ALA A 36 -7.82 -8.33 -33.04
C ALA A 36 -6.80 -9.46 -33.14
N GLY A 37 -6.36 -10.03 -31.98
CA GLY A 37 -5.85 -11.38 -31.95
C GLY A 37 -4.41 -11.64 -31.57
N ILE A 38 -3.71 -10.73 -30.87
CA ILE A 38 -2.51 -11.15 -30.11
C ILE A 38 -2.89 -11.05 -28.63
N PRO A 39 -3.00 -12.17 -27.88
CA PRO A 39 -3.13 -12.07 -26.43
C PRO A 39 -1.91 -11.29 -25.94
N ALA A 40 -2.16 -10.18 -25.23
CA ALA A 40 -1.08 -9.45 -24.57
C ALA A 40 -0.28 -10.48 -23.76
N ALA A 41 1.03 -10.58 -24.03
CA ALA A 41 1.91 -11.45 -23.26
C ALA A 41 1.71 -11.08 -21.79
N ALA A 42 1.54 -12.10 -20.94
CA ALA A 42 1.44 -11.87 -19.51
C ALA A 42 2.65 -11.03 -19.07
N PRO A 43 2.45 -9.99 -18.26
CA PRO A 43 3.57 -9.17 -17.81
C PRO A 43 4.61 -10.05 -17.12
N VAL A 44 5.85 -9.95 -17.57
CA VAL A 44 6.96 -10.67 -16.93
C VAL A 44 7.25 -9.99 -15.60
N PRO A 45 7.10 -10.70 -14.47
CA PRO A 45 7.35 -10.11 -13.16
C PRO A 45 8.79 -9.59 -13.07
N ILE A 46 8.94 -8.33 -12.72
CA ILE A 46 10.28 -7.75 -12.50
C ILE A 46 10.80 -8.28 -11.16
N PRO A 47 11.97 -8.93 -11.12
CA PRO A 47 12.50 -9.44 -9.86
C PRO A 47 12.88 -8.28 -8.94
N LEU A 48 12.75 -8.49 -7.62
CA LEU A 48 13.24 -7.54 -6.62
C LEU A 48 14.76 -7.38 -6.73
N PRO A 49 15.32 -6.19 -6.43
CA PRO A 49 16.76 -5.96 -6.42
C PRO A 49 17.48 -6.95 -5.49
N PRO A 50 18.70 -7.40 -5.85
CA PRO A 50 19.52 -8.24 -4.96
C PRO A 50 19.76 -7.57 -3.60
N GLY A 51 19.66 -8.34 -2.53
CA GLY A 51 19.82 -7.82 -1.16
C GLY A 51 18.57 -7.14 -0.59
N THR A 52 17.45 -7.14 -1.30
CA THR A 52 16.16 -6.72 -0.72
C THR A 52 15.81 -7.66 0.45
N PRO A 53 15.41 -7.12 1.62
CA PRO A 53 14.91 -7.94 2.73
C PRO A 53 13.72 -8.81 2.30
N SER A 54 13.49 -9.92 3.01
CA SER A 54 12.37 -10.82 2.73
C SER A 54 11.03 -10.11 2.88
N ILE A 55 10.16 -10.22 1.85
CA ILE A 55 8.88 -9.49 1.77
C ILE A 55 7.70 -10.45 1.84
N SER A 56 6.78 -10.21 2.79
CA SER A 56 5.43 -10.79 2.82
C SER A 56 4.45 -9.80 2.21
N VAL A 57 3.67 -10.22 1.23
CA VAL A 57 2.58 -9.43 0.64
C VAL A 57 1.25 -9.92 1.19
N VAL A 58 0.48 -9.04 1.83
CA VAL A 58 -0.85 -9.31 2.40
C VAL A 58 -1.93 -8.74 1.49
N ILE A 59 -2.82 -9.59 1.02
CA ILE A 59 -3.89 -9.25 0.08
C ILE A 59 -5.23 -9.61 0.72
N PRO A 60 -6.00 -8.62 1.23
CA PRO A 60 -7.37 -8.86 1.67
C PRO A 60 -8.27 -9.01 0.43
N ALA A 61 -9.08 -10.05 0.38
CA ALA A 61 -9.96 -10.29 -0.76
C ALA A 61 -11.35 -10.73 -0.33
N ARG A 62 -12.37 -10.24 -1.04
CA ARG A 62 -13.74 -10.72 -0.95
C ARG A 62 -14.41 -10.60 -2.31
N ASP A 63 -14.82 -11.75 -2.85
CA ASP A 63 -15.48 -11.83 -4.16
C ASP A 63 -14.61 -11.23 -5.30
N GLU A 64 -13.31 -11.59 -5.33
CA GLU A 64 -12.29 -11.05 -6.23
C GLU A 64 -11.73 -12.11 -7.21
N ALA A 65 -12.49 -13.18 -7.50
CA ALA A 65 -12.04 -14.28 -8.37
C ALA A 65 -11.56 -13.81 -9.74
N ARG A 66 -12.14 -12.73 -10.29
CA ARG A 66 -11.79 -12.17 -11.60
C ARG A 66 -10.54 -11.30 -11.58
N ASN A 67 -10.28 -10.64 -10.46
CA ASN A 67 -9.18 -9.68 -10.31
C ASN A 67 -7.87 -10.36 -9.91
N LEU A 68 -7.92 -11.29 -8.97
CA LEU A 68 -6.75 -11.93 -8.38
C LEU A 68 -5.75 -12.54 -9.37
N PRO A 69 -6.16 -13.27 -10.44
CA PRO A 69 -5.19 -13.83 -11.36
C PRO A 69 -4.26 -12.78 -11.98
N GLY A 70 -4.81 -11.64 -12.34
CA GLY A 70 -4.03 -10.53 -12.89
C GLY A 70 -3.12 -9.87 -11.85
N VAL A 71 -3.61 -9.62 -10.64
CA VAL A 71 -2.82 -9.05 -9.54
C VAL A 71 -1.65 -9.96 -9.18
N LEU A 72 -1.91 -11.26 -9.04
CA LEU A 72 -0.89 -12.25 -8.66
C LEU A 72 0.17 -12.45 -9.74
N ALA A 73 -0.20 -12.29 -11.03
CA ALA A 73 0.73 -12.39 -12.16
C ALA A 73 1.68 -11.18 -12.24
N GLU A 74 1.27 -10.01 -11.72
CA GLU A 74 2.10 -8.78 -11.71
C GLU A 74 2.99 -8.65 -10.49
N LEU A 75 2.82 -9.50 -9.47
CA LEU A 75 3.68 -9.47 -8.29
C LEU A 75 5.15 -9.75 -8.67
N PRO A 76 6.11 -9.01 -8.10
CA PRO A 76 7.52 -9.23 -8.38
C PRO A 76 7.95 -10.65 -8.00
N GLY A 77 8.99 -11.13 -8.71
CA GLY A 77 9.66 -12.38 -8.35
C GLY A 77 10.50 -12.21 -7.08
N GLY A 78 10.74 -13.31 -6.35
CA GLY A 78 11.60 -13.30 -5.16
C GLY A 78 10.89 -12.88 -3.87
N LEU A 79 9.56 -12.74 -3.86
CA LEU A 79 8.80 -12.53 -2.62
C LEU A 79 8.96 -13.74 -1.68
N HIS A 80 9.08 -13.47 -0.38
CA HIS A 80 9.14 -14.50 0.65
C HIS A 80 7.83 -15.29 0.72
N GLU A 81 6.69 -14.59 0.80
CA GLU A 81 5.36 -15.18 0.76
C GLU A 81 4.32 -14.20 0.24
N VAL A 82 3.20 -14.75 -0.22
CA VAL A 82 1.96 -14.01 -0.51
C VAL A 82 0.86 -14.61 0.33
N ILE A 83 0.20 -13.77 1.13
CA ILE A 83 -0.88 -14.14 2.04
C ILE A 83 -2.17 -13.54 1.52
N LEU A 84 -3.07 -14.40 1.03
CA LEU A 84 -4.45 -14.02 0.73
C LEU A 84 -5.27 -14.18 1.98
N VAL A 85 -5.96 -13.12 2.40
CA VAL A 85 -6.92 -13.20 3.52
C VAL A 85 -8.33 -13.11 2.96
N ASP A 86 -9.02 -14.24 2.95
CA ASP A 86 -10.37 -14.35 2.41
C ASP A 86 -11.42 -13.86 3.38
N GLY A 87 -12.24 -12.95 2.91
CA GLY A 87 -13.33 -12.31 3.64
C GLY A 87 -14.68 -13.04 3.55
N ALA A 88 -14.68 -14.36 3.54
CA ALA A 88 -15.84 -15.22 3.29
C ALA A 88 -16.45 -14.95 1.90
N SER A 89 -15.62 -15.11 0.86
CA SER A 89 -16.04 -14.96 -0.53
C SER A 89 -17.10 -15.98 -0.90
N ALA A 90 -18.09 -15.56 -1.68
CA ALA A 90 -19.16 -16.41 -2.21
C ALA A 90 -18.82 -16.96 -3.60
N ASP A 91 -17.78 -16.41 -4.26
CA ASP A 91 -17.29 -16.80 -5.57
C ASP A 91 -16.05 -17.72 -5.48
N ASP A 92 -15.42 -18.00 -6.63
CA ASP A 92 -14.22 -18.84 -6.74
C ASP A 92 -12.90 -18.12 -6.36
N THR A 93 -12.93 -17.08 -5.52
CA THR A 93 -11.77 -16.27 -5.13
C THR A 93 -10.57 -17.13 -4.72
N ILE A 94 -10.74 -18.05 -3.76
CA ILE A 94 -9.67 -18.92 -3.26
C ILE A 94 -9.15 -19.85 -4.36
N ALA A 95 -10.06 -20.46 -5.13
CA ALA A 95 -9.67 -21.36 -6.20
C ALA A 95 -8.91 -20.64 -7.33
N ALA A 96 -9.34 -19.41 -7.68
CA ALA A 96 -8.67 -18.56 -8.65
C ALA A 96 -7.25 -18.18 -8.19
N ALA A 97 -7.10 -17.81 -6.92
CA ALA A 97 -5.81 -17.48 -6.34
C ALA A 97 -4.83 -18.66 -6.35
N ARG A 98 -5.28 -19.84 -5.93
CA ARG A 98 -4.44 -21.06 -5.94
C ARG A 98 -4.04 -21.51 -7.35
N ARG A 99 -4.91 -21.32 -8.34
CA ARG A 99 -4.56 -21.58 -9.74
C ARG A 99 -3.51 -20.63 -10.27
N ALA A 100 -3.64 -19.33 -9.94
CA ALA A 100 -2.71 -18.29 -10.39
C ALA A 100 -1.34 -18.37 -9.68
N ARG A 101 -1.34 -18.75 -8.38
CA ARG A 101 -0.12 -18.88 -7.58
C ARG A 101 -0.24 -20.09 -6.64
N PRO A 102 0.22 -21.29 -7.06
CA PRO A 102 0.06 -22.53 -6.27
C PRO A 102 0.65 -22.46 -4.85
N GLY A 103 1.70 -21.65 -4.63
CA GLY A 103 2.32 -21.45 -3.30
C GLY A 103 1.68 -20.36 -2.45
N ILE A 104 0.52 -19.82 -2.84
CA ILE A 104 -0.15 -18.77 -2.06
C ILE A 104 -0.66 -19.31 -0.72
N ARG A 105 -0.37 -18.59 0.35
CA ARG A 105 -0.88 -18.89 1.68
C ARG A 105 -2.26 -18.26 1.84
N VAL A 106 -3.28 -19.07 2.09
CA VAL A 106 -4.66 -18.60 2.25
C VAL A 106 -5.07 -18.65 3.71
N LEU A 107 -5.57 -17.55 4.22
CA LEU A 107 -6.17 -17.42 5.56
C LEU A 107 -7.63 -17.03 5.39
N SER A 108 -8.49 -17.49 6.31
CA SER A 108 -9.85 -17.00 6.45
C SER A 108 -9.91 -16.05 7.65
N GLN A 109 -10.45 -14.85 7.46
CA GLN A 109 -10.62 -13.92 8.57
C GLN A 109 -11.71 -14.41 9.52
N PRO A 110 -11.54 -14.28 10.86
CA PRO A 110 -12.55 -14.70 11.82
C PRO A 110 -13.69 -13.70 11.96
N GLY A 111 -13.43 -12.42 11.68
CA GLY A 111 -14.37 -11.31 11.75
C GLY A 111 -14.90 -10.89 10.38
N ARG A 112 -15.11 -9.61 10.18
CA ARG A 112 -15.63 -9.03 8.93
C ARG A 112 -14.87 -7.74 8.56
N GLY A 113 -14.88 -7.41 7.28
CA GLY A 113 -14.36 -6.15 6.75
C GLY A 113 -12.87 -6.19 6.39
N LYS A 114 -12.45 -5.19 5.60
CA LYS A 114 -11.08 -5.09 5.09
C LYS A 114 -10.04 -5.01 6.22
N GLY A 115 -10.36 -4.26 7.27
CA GLY A 115 -9.44 -4.06 8.39
C GLY A 115 -9.17 -5.33 9.18
N ASN A 116 -10.20 -6.16 9.41
CA ASN A 116 -10.02 -7.47 10.07
C ASN A 116 -9.13 -8.39 9.20
N ALA A 117 -9.39 -8.45 7.89
CA ALA A 117 -8.58 -9.24 6.97
C ALA A 117 -7.10 -8.77 6.97
N LEU A 118 -6.86 -7.46 6.86
CA LEU A 118 -5.51 -6.90 6.90
C LEU A 118 -4.81 -7.23 8.23
N ALA A 119 -5.49 -7.03 9.36
CA ALA A 119 -4.92 -7.32 10.67
C ALA A 119 -4.51 -8.79 10.80
N CYS A 120 -5.36 -9.73 10.36
CA CYS A 120 -5.04 -11.16 10.34
C CYS A 120 -3.82 -11.48 9.46
N GLY A 121 -3.76 -10.92 8.26
CA GLY A 121 -2.65 -11.15 7.34
C GLY A 121 -1.33 -10.56 7.84
N ILE A 122 -1.37 -9.34 8.39
CA ILE A 122 -0.18 -8.67 8.94
C ILE A 122 0.39 -9.45 10.14
N LEU A 123 -0.46 -9.91 11.04
CA LEU A 123 -0.03 -10.72 12.19
C LEU A 123 0.51 -12.10 11.80
N ALA A 124 0.11 -12.61 10.64
CA ALA A 124 0.56 -13.89 10.11
C ALA A 124 1.82 -13.78 9.22
N ALA A 125 2.23 -12.58 8.85
CA ALA A 125 3.38 -12.33 8.00
C ALA A 125 4.71 -12.71 8.69
N THR A 126 5.59 -13.39 7.94
CA THR A 126 6.87 -13.92 8.45
C THR A 126 8.12 -13.31 7.80
N GLY A 127 7.95 -12.59 6.69
CA GLY A 127 9.03 -11.82 6.06
C GLY A 127 9.47 -10.64 6.92
N GLU A 128 10.63 -10.06 6.62
CA GLU A 128 11.15 -8.89 7.33
C GLU A 128 10.34 -7.62 7.06
N ILE A 129 9.79 -7.51 5.86
CA ILE A 129 8.90 -6.43 5.42
C ILE A 129 7.51 -7.02 5.16
N THR A 130 6.49 -6.32 5.65
CA THR A 130 5.08 -6.58 5.28
C THR A 130 4.59 -5.49 4.36
N VAL A 131 4.02 -5.89 3.24
CA VAL A 131 3.36 -5.01 2.26
C VAL A 131 1.87 -5.34 2.22
N THR A 132 1.01 -4.33 2.26
CA THR A 132 -0.43 -4.48 2.07
C THR A 132 -0.82 -4.03 0.66
N LEU A 133 -1.52 -4.88 -0.08
CA LEU A 133 -1.92 -4.65 -1.47
C LEU A 133 -3.37 -5.05 -1.68
N ASP A 134 -4.17 -4.20 -2.32
CA ASP A 134 -5.56 -4.51 -2.62
C ASP A 134 -5.71 -5.55 -3.74
N ALA A 135 -6.75 -6.38 -3.66
CA ALA A 135 -7.00 -7.49 -4.58
C ALA A 135 -7.59 -7.06 -5.94
N ASP A 136 -7.98 -5.79 -6.10
CA ASP A 136 -8.74 -5.29 -7.24
C ASP A 136 -7.89 -4.84 -8.44
N GLY A 137 -6.57 -4.81 -8.27
CA GLY A 137 -5.61 -4.42 -9.30
C GLY A 137 -5.48 -2.91 -9.49
N SER A 138 -6.00 -2.10 -8.57
CA SER A 138 -5.84 -0.64 -8.61
C SER A 138 -4.43 -0.18 -8.25
N ALA A 139 -3.74 -0.88 -7.35
CA ALA A 139 -2.34 -0.61 -7.00
C ALA A 139 -1.37 -1.37 -7.92
N ASP A 140 -0.24 -0.75 -8.27
CA ASP A 140 0.79 -1.37 -9.10
C ASP A 140 1.75 -2.21 -8.26
N PRO A 141 1.77 -3.56 -8.40
CA PRO A 141 2.70 -4.40 -7.66
C PRO A 141 4.19 -4.11 -7.95
N ALA A 142 4.53 -3.48 -9.08
CA ALA A 142 5.91 -3.10 -9.39
C ALA A 142 6.47 -2.06 -8.42
N GLU A 143 5.61 -1.24 -7.81
CA GLU A 143 6.02 -0.23 -6.82
C GLU A 143 6.54 -0.85 -5.51
N ILE A 144 6.35 -2.16 -5.24
CA ILE A 144 6.86 -2.85 -4.04
C ILE A 144 8.37 -2.60 -3.84
N ALA A 145 9.14 -2.54 -4.92
CA ALA A 145 10.57 -2.28 -4.86
C ALA A 145 10.88 -0.89 -4.27
N GLU A 146 10.10 0.13 -4.61
CA GLU A 146 10.26 1.50 -4.11
C GLU A 146 9.90 1.59 -2.62
N PHE A 147 8.84 0.89 -2.20
CA PHE A 147 8.49 0.79 -0.78
C PHE A 147 9.62 0.13 0.03
N ALA A 148 10.17 -0.98 -0.47
CA ALA A 148 11.29 -1.67 0.18
C ALA A 148 12.54 -0.78 0.24
N ALA A 149 12.83 -0.03 -0.83
CA ALA A 149 13.94 0.92 -0.86
C ALA A 149 13.78 2.04 0.19
N ALA A 150 12.58 2.59 0.35
CA ALA A 150 12.30 3.61 1.36
C ALA A 150 12.47 3.07 2.80
N LEU A 151 12.07 1.82 3.05
CA LEU A 151 12.29 1.15 4.34
C LEU A 151 13.78 0.93 4.62
N THR A 152 14.53 0.46 3.65
CA THR A 152 15.98 0.25 3.79
C THR A 152 16.74 1.56 3.93
N ALA A 153 16.22 2.66 3.36
CA ALA A 153 16.76 4.01 3.55
C ALA A 153 16.50 4.59 4.95
N GLY A 154 15.75 3.90 5.81
CA GLY A 154 15.60 4.25 7.23
C GLY A 154 14.19 4.59 7.68
N ALA A 155 13.17 4.43 6.84
CA ALA A 155 11.78 4.46 7.27
C ALA A 155 11.43 3.21 8.11
N ASP A 156 10.47 3.35 9.03
CA ASP A 156 9.87 2.24 9.76
C ASP A 156 8.52 1.84 9.13
N PHE A 157 7.82 2.80 8.55
CA PHE A 157 6.53 2.67 7.87
C PHE A 157 6.53 3.53 6.60
N VAL A 158 6.09 2.96 5.48
CA VAL A 158 6.00 3.65 4.19
C VAL A 158 4.57 3.57 3.69
N LYS A 159 4.05 4.70 3.25
CA LYS A 159 2.71 4.82 2.68
C LYS A 159 2.78 5.26 1.23
N GLY A 160 1.99 4.61 0.37
CA GLY A 160 1.75 5.11 -0.98
C GLY A 160 0.93 6.39 -0.95
N SER A 161 1.28 7.34 -1.79
CA SER A 161 0.54 8.59 -1.90
C SER A 161 0.24 8.92 -3.36
N ARG A 162 -1.03 9.16 -3.63
CA ARG A 162 -1.56 9.62 -4.92
C ARG A 162 -1.34 11.11 -5.15
N TYR A 163 -0.85 11.83 -4.14
CA TYR A 163 -0.70 13.29 -4.15
C TYR A 163 0.74 13.76 -4.26
N LEU A 164 1.71 12.87 -4.17
CA LEU A 164 3.12 13.20 -4.42
C LEU A 164 3.38 13.35 -5.92
N PRO A 165 4.39 14.15 -6.32
CA PRO A 165 4.84 14.20 -7.71
C PRO A 165 5.19 12.79 -8.23
N GLY A 166 4.56 12.38 -9.33
CA GLY A 166 4.67 11.02 -9.88
C GLY A 166 3.54 10.09 -9.44
N GLY A 167 2.79 10.42 -8.38
CA GLY A 167 1.56 9.71 -7.99
C GLY A 167 0.33 10.24 -8.72
N GLY A 168 -0.79 9.56 -8.53
CA GLY A 168 -2.07 9.94 -9.14
C GLY A 168 -3.17 8.93 -8.89
N SER A 169 -4.34 9.17 -9.47
CA SER A 169 -5.45 8.21 -9.47
C SER A 169 -6.39 8.52 -10.63
N SER A 170 -6.82 7.48 -11.34
CA SER A 170 -7.85 7.57 -12.38
C SER A 170 -9.26 7.68 -11.80
N ASP A 171 -9.50 7.25 -10.56
CA ASP A 171 -10.83 7.22 -9.89
C ASP A 171 -11.05 8.40 -8.90
N LEU A 172 -10.13 9.35 -8.80
CA LEU A 172 -10.20 10.39 -7.77
C LEU A 172 -11.07 11.57 -8.17
N THR A 173 -12.32 11.60 -7.69
CA THR A 173 -13.22 12.74 -7.88
C THR A 173 -12.78 13.98 -7.08
N MET A 174 -13.18 15.19 -7.50
CA MET A 174 -12.90 16.43 -6.77
C MET A 174 -13.40 16.39 -5.33
N LEU A 175 -14.55 15.76 -5.08
CA LEU A 175 -15.10 15.60 -3.73
C LEU A 175 -14.22 14.69 -2.86
N ARG A 176 -13.77 13.55 -3.39
CA ARG A 176 -12.83 12.65 -2.68
C ARG A 176 -11.50 13.34 -2.41
N ARG A 177 -10.99 14.13 -3.37
CA ARG A 177 -9.77 14.92 -3.21
C ARG A 177 -9.90 15.94 -2.09
N ALA A 178 -10.97 16.75 -2.09
CA ALA A 178 -11.21 17.73 -1.03
C ALA A 178 -11.42 17.06 0.34
N GLY A 179 -12.18 15.96 0.38
CA GLY A 179 -12.42 15.19 1.60
C GLY A 179 -11.12 14.61 2.19
N ASN A 180 -10.28 13.98 1.36
CA ASN A 180 -8.98 13.48 1.81
C ASN A 180 -8.09 14.63 2.31
N GLY A 181 -8.05 15.77 1.59
CA GLY A 181 -7.26 16.94 2.01
C GLY A 181 -7.67 17.48 3.39
N ALA A 182 -8.98 17.55 3.66
CA ALA A 182 -9.47 17.98 4.99
C ALA A 182 -9.09 16.98 6.10
N LEU A 183 -9.18 15.67 5.83
CA LEU A 183 -8.80 14.62 6.78
C LEU A 183 -7.28 14.59 7.01
N VAL A 184 -6.48 14.79 5.97
CA VAL A 184 -5.03 14.93 6.02
C VAL A 184 -4.63 16.12 6.88
N LEU A 185 -5.25 17.30 6.65
CA LEU A 185 -4.97 18.49 7.45
C LEU A 185 -5.26 18.25 8.93
N LEU A 186 -6.39 17.62 9.25
CA LEU A 186 -6.75 17.27 10.62
C LEU A 186 -5.76 16.29 11.25
N MET A 187 -5.41 15.23 10.52
CA MET A 187 -4.43 14.22 10.95
C MET A 187 -3.10 14.89 11.26
N ASN A 188 -2.54 15.63 10.30
CA ASN A 188 -1.26 16.30 10.43
C ASN A 188 -1.23 17.28 11.61
N ARG A 189 -2.34 18.04 11.81
CA ARG A 189 -2.47 18.99 12.93
C ARG A 189 -2.50 18.28 14.29
N LEU A 190 -3.22 17.16 14.40
CA LEU A 190 -3.41 16.45 15.66
C LEU A 190 -2.22 15.57 16.03
N TYR A 191 -1.60 14.91 15.08
CA TYR A 191 -0.52 13.93 15.30
C TYR A 191 0.87 14.51 15.03
N ARG A 192 0.95 15.77 14.53
CA ARG A 192 2.20 16.43 14.12
C ARG A 192 2.96 15.62 13.07
N THR A 193 2.24 15.18 12.08
CA THR A 193 2.73 14.40 10.92
C THR A 193 2.68 15.25 9.65
N GLU A 194 3.16 14.70 8.55
CA GLU A 194 3.20 15.37 7.23
C GLU A 194 2.66 14.43 6.13
N PHE A 195 1.60 13.65 6.43
CA PHE A 195 0.96 12.83 5.42
C PHE A 195 0.40 13.68 4.29
N SER A 196 0.45 13.16 3.08
CA SER A 196 -0.20 13.73 1.89
C SER A 196 -1.45 12.93 1.48
N ASP A 197 -1.52 11.64 1.84
CA ASP A 197 -2.67 10.77 1.58
C ASP A 197 -2.96 9.86 2.78
N LEU A 198 -4.23 9.80 3.22
CA LEU A 198 -4.66 8.94 4.32
C LEU A 198 -5.47 7.73 3.88
N CYS A 199 -6.18 7.84 2.76
CA CYS A 199 -7.21 6.89 2.39
C CYS A 199 -6.74 5.83 1.39
N TYR A 200 -5.48 5.86 0.99
CA TYR A 200 -4.92 4.88 0.07
C TYR A 200 -4.37 3.67 0.81
N GLY A 201 -4.68 2.46 0.31
CA GLY A 201 -4.45 1.19 1.00
C GLY A 201 -3.08 0.56 0.79
N TYR A 202 -2.20 1.17 0.01
CA TYR A 202 -0.88 0.63 -0.28
C TYR A 202 0.11 1.08 0.78
N ASN A 203 0.54 0.16 1.64
CA ASN A 203 1.49 0.45 2.71
C ASN A 203 2.56 -0.65 2.79
N ALA A 204 3.73 -0.29 3.30
CA ALA A 204 4.77 -1.24 3.67
C ALA A 204 5.43 -0.83 4.98
N PHE A 205 5.86 -1.78 5.78
CA PHE A 205 6.55 -1.54 7.03
C PHE A 205 7.40 -2.74 7.43
N TRP A 206 8.36 -2.49 8.27
CA TRP A 206 9.08 -3.60 8.88
C TRP A 206 8.12 -4.44 9.71
N THR A 207 8.06 -5.74 9.49
CA THR A 207 7.14 -6.66 10.17
C THR A 207 7.25 -6.57 11.70
N ARG A 208 8.45 -6.30 12.23
CA ARG A 208 8.66 -6.02 13.66
C ARG A 208 7.87 -4.84 14.20
N CYS A 209 7.44 -3.92 13.34
CA CYS A 209 6.61 -2.77 13.73
C CYS A 209 5.14 -3.14 13.91
N ALA A 210 4.70 -4.33 13.48
CA ALA A 210 3.31 -4.78 13.61
C ALA A 210 2.82 -4.74 15.07
N ALA A 211 3.69 -5.06 16.04
CA ALA A 211 3.37 -4.97 17.46
C ALA A 211 3.00 -3.53 17.92
N ALA A 212 3.50 -2.51 17.22
CA ALA A 212 3.16 -1.11 17.50
C ALA A 212 1.84 -0.66 16.86
N LEU A 213 1.28 -1.47 15.95
CA LEU A 213 0.06 -1.15 15.22
C LEU A 213 -1.23 -1.63 15.90
N ASP A 214 -1.13 -2.32 17.07
CA ASP A 214 -2.27 -2.74 17.92
C ASP A 214 -3.35 -3.53 17.15
N LEU A 215 -2.92 -4.53 16.38
CA LEU A 215 -3.76 -5.24 15.42
C LEU A 215 -4.53 -6.43 16.00
N GLU A 216 -4.10 -6.99 17.14
CA GLU A 216 -4.66 -8.21 17.74
C GLU A 216 -6.16 -8.05 18.00
N ARG A 217 -6.58 -6.85 18.47
CA ARG A 217 -7.98 -6.55 18.70
C ARG A 217 -8.79 -6.48 17.42
N ILE A 218 -8.19 -5.96 16.33
CA ILE A 218 -8.85 -5.83 15.02
C ILE A 218 -8.95 -7.19 14.34
N ALA A 219 -7.96 -8.06 14.57
CA ALA A 219 -7.93 -9.42 14.04
C ALA A 219 -8.91 -10.38 14.75
N ALA A 220 -9.53 -9.98 15.87
CA ALA A 220 -10.50 -10.81 16.59
C ALA A 220 -11.81 -11.03 15.81
N ALA A 221 -12.58 -12.03 16.22
CA ALA A 221 -13.86 -12.38 15.59
C ALA A 221 -14.96 -11.34 15.82
N ASP A 222 -14.93 -10.67 16.97
CA ASP A 222 -15.95 -9.68 17.33
C ASP A 222 -15.80 -8.39 16.51
N PRO A 223 -16.92 -7.81 16.06
CA PRO A 223 -16.89 -6.53 15.34
C PRO A 223 -16.27 -5.43 16.20
N VAL A 224 -15.24 -4.78 15.69
CA VAL A 224 -14.57 -3.69 16.37
C VAL A 224 -14.35 -2.51 15.43
N PHE A 225 -14.13 -1.36 16.02
CA PHE A 225 -13.72 -0.19 15.25
C PHE A 225 -12.31 -0.40 14.67
N GLY A 226 -12.15 -0.16 13.38
CA GLY A 226 -10.93 -0.45 12.63
C GLY A 226 -11.06 -1.68 11.71
N ASP A 227 -12.20 -2.37 11.77
CA ASP A 227 -12.47 -3.55 10.94
C ASP A 227 -12.83 -3.24 9.48
N GLY A 228 -13.16 -1.97 9.15
CA GLY A 228 -13.55 -1.52 7.81
C GLY A 228 -12.44 -0.80 7.02
N PHE A 229 -12.85 0.07 6.09
CA PHE A 229 -11.94 0.86 5.25
C PHE A 229 -11.15 1.94 5.99
N GLU A 230 -11.58 2.31 7.20
CA GLU A 230 -10.81 3.23 8.05
C GLU A 230 -9.51 2.64 8.57
N ILE A 231 -9.25 1.36 8.35
CA ILE A 231 -8.01 0.68 8.79
C ILE A 231 -6.76 1.41 8.32
N GLU A 232 -6.76 1.96 7.11
CA GLU A 232 -5.62 2.68 6.56
C GLU A 232 -5.24 3.89 7.43
N THR A 233 -6.26 4.60 7.91
CA THR A 233 -6.09 5.73 8.83
C THR A 233 -5.72 5.27 10.23
N VAL A 234 -6.24 4.13 10.68
CA VAL A 234 -5.88 3.54 11.97
C VAL A 234 -4.39 3.16 11.98
N LEU A 235 -3.91 2.50 10.93
CA LEU A 235 -2.49 2.16 10.78
C LEU A 235 -1.60 3.40 10.80
N ALA A 236 -1.97 4.45 10.04
CA ALA A 236 -1.25 5.73 10.04
C ALA A 236 -1.25 6.41 11.42
N ALA A 237 -2.38 6.39 12.13
CA ALA A 237 -2.49 6.94 13.49
C ALA A 237 -1.64 6.15 14.50
N HIS A 238 -1.64 4.83 14.41
CA HIS A 238 -0.83 3.97 15.28
C HIS A 238 0.67 4.15 14.99
N ALA A 239 1.08 4.22 13.71
CA ALA A 239 2.45 4.52 13.34
C ALA A 239 2.92 5.87 13.91
N ALA A 240 2.07 6.91 13.81
CA ALA A 240 2.34 8.23 14.38
C ALA A 240 2.43 8.21 15.93
N ASN A 241 1.48 7.54 16.60
CA ASN A 241 1.47 7.38 18.05
C ASN A 241 2.70 6.61 18.55
N ALA A 242 3.13 5.59 17.82
CA ALA A 242 4.33 4.83 18.11
C ALA A 242 5.64 5.56 17.74
N ARG A 243 5.53 6.77 17.19
CA ARG A 243 6.67 7.59 16.72
C ARG A 243 7.56 6.85 15.72
N LEU A 244 6.96 6.02 14.87
CA LEU A 244 7.68 5.38 13.77
C LEU A 244 8.14 6.46 12.77
N THR A 245 9.28 6.23 12.15
CA THR A 245 9.75 7.06 11.04
C THR A 245 8.88 6.73 9.82
N VAL A 246 8.01 7.66 9.43
CA VAL A 246 7.11 7.49 8.29
C VAL A 246 7.70 8.16 7.06
N ALA A 247 7.65 7.47 5.93
CA ALA A 247 7.91 8.02 4.60
C ALA A 247 6.69 7.81 3.69
N GLU A 248 6.58 8.61 2.66
CA GLU A 248 5.62 8.40 1.59
C GLU A 248 6.36 8.22 0.26
N VAL A 249 5.85 7.33 -0.58
CA VAL A 249 6.31 7.14 -1.96
C VAL A 249 5.18 7.49 -2.93
N PRO A 250 5.48 8.08 -4.10
CA PRO A 250 4.46 8.30 -5.11
C PRO A 250 3.89 6.95 -5.56
N SER A 251 2.58 6.89 -5.72
CA SER A 251 1.89 5.69 -6.19
C SER A 251 0.73 6.09 -7.08
N TYR A 252 0.51 5.35 -8.16
CA TYR A 252 -0.57 5.62 -9.09
C TYR A 252 -1.68 4.59 -8.96
N GLU A 253 -2.85 5.03 -8.48
CA GLU A 253 -4.05 4.20 -8.40
C GLU A 253 -4.73 4.12 -9.77
N ARG A 254 -4.71 2.93 -10.34
CA ARG A 254 -5.39 2.58 -11.60
C ARG A 254 -6.88 2.33 -11.37
N ASP A 255 -7.64 2.27 -12.45
CA ASP A 255 -9.01 1.76 -12.39
C ASP A 255 -8.99 0.28 -11.95
N ARG A 256 -9.99 -0.11 -11.18
CA ARG A 256 -10.22 -1.53 -10.87
C ARG A 256 -10.36 -2.31 -12.17
N ARG A 257 -9.81 -3.52 -12.19
CA ARG A 257 -9.92 -4.36 -13.41
C ARG A 257 -11.35 -4.82 -13.66
N TYR A 258 -12.05 -5.23 -12.60
CA TYR A 258 -13.43 -5.69 -12.65
C TYR A 258 -14.18 -5.29 -11.38
N GLY A 259 -15.52 -5.17 -11.49
CA GLY A 259 -16.41 -4.87 -10.38
C GLY A 259 -16.51 -3.37 -10.05
N GLU A 260 -17.33 -3.06 -9.07
CA GLU A 260 -17.57 -1.69 -8.59
C GLU A 260 -16.96 -1.47 -7.21
N SER A 261 -16.60 -0.23 -6.92
CA SER A 261 -16.07 0.14 -5.61
C SER A 261 -17.18 0.10 -4.55
N HIS A 262 -16.97 -0.65 -3.48
CA HIS A 262 -17.86 -0.69 -2.32
C HIS A 262 -17.67 0.51 -1.38
N LEU A 263 -16.78 1.44 -1.70
CA LEU A 263 -16.45 2.60 -0.88
C LEU A 263 -17.54 3.67 -0.99
N ASN A 264 -18.15 4.01 0.14
CA ASN A 264 -19.12 5.10 0.24
C ASN A 264 -18.48 6.34 0.84
N THR A 265 -18.32 7.39 0.02
CA THR A 265 -17.58 8.61 0.37
C THR A 265 -18.03 9.23 1.70
N TRP A 266 -19.33 9.30 1.98
CA TRP A 266 -19.84 9.92 3.20
C TRP A 266 -19.74 9.03 4.43
N ARG A 267 -20.15 7.76 4.29
CA ARG A 267 -20.11 6.81 5.39
C ARG A 267 -18.67 6.53 5.81
N ASP A 268 -17.81 6.26 4.84
CA ASP A 268 -16.42 5.87 5.11
C ASP A 268 -15.58 7.10 5.49
N GLY A 269 -15.84 8.28 4.92
CA GLY A 269 -15.24 9.54 5.36
C GLY A 269 -15.55 9.87 6.83
N ARG A 270 -16.79 9.58 7.30
CA ARG A 270 -17.14 9.71 8.74
C ARG A 270 -16.43 8.68 9.60
N ARG A 271 -16.19 7.46 9.10
CA ARG A 271 -15.41 6.43 9.82
C ARG A 271 -13.96 6.87 9.95
N VAL A 272 -13.36 7.39 8.88
CA VAL A 272 -11.99 7.95 8.89
C VAL A 272 -11.87 9.11 9.88
N LEU A 273 -12.79 10.06 9.86
CA LEU A 273 -12.81 11.17 10.84
C LEU A 273 -12.87 10.64 12.29
N ARG A 274 -13.75 9.67 12.55
CA ARG A 274 -13.84 9.03 13.86
C ARG A 274 -12.55 8.30 14.23
N ALA A 275 -11.86 7.67 13.26
CA ALA A 275 -10.58 7.02 13.49
C ALA A 275 -9.53 8.03 13.97
N ILE A 276 -9.37 9.16 13.26
CA ILE A 276 -8.43 10.21 13.63
C ILE A 276 -8.70 10.69 15.07
N LEU A 277 -9.96 10.98 15.41
CA LEU A 277 -10.31 11.52 16.73
C LEU A 277 -10.20 10.48 17.85
N ARG A 278 -10.58 9.23 17.57
CA ARG A 278 -10.57 8.13 18.56
C ARG A 278 -9.15 7.70 18.89
N GLU A 279 -8.34 7.45 17.88
CA GLU A 279 -6.97 6.97 18.08
C GLU A 279 -6.07 8.08 18.66
N ARG A 280 -6.41 9.37 18.47
CA ARG A 280 -5.75 10.48 19.15
C ARG A 280 -6.00 10.48 20.66
N ARG A 281 -7.17 10.03 21.11
CA ARG A 281 -7.52 9.94 22.54
C ARG A 281 -6.87 8.76 23.24
N ARG A 282 -6.40 7.77 22.49
CA ARG A 282 -5.64 6.63 22.98
C ARG A 282 -4.18 7.08 23.16
N ASP A 283 -3.93 7.84 24.23
CA ASP A 283 -2.58 8.38 24.47
C ASP A 283 -1.58 7.25 24.78
N PRO A 284 -0.51 7.10 23.98
CA PRO A 284 0.55 6.11 24.25
C PRO A 284 1.37 6.46 25.52
N ALA A 285 1.23 7.64 26.09
CA ALA A 285 1.93 8.02 27.32
C ALA A 285 1.58 7.16 28.53
N ARG A 286 0.54 6.33 28.45
CA ARG A 286 0.12 5.43 29.55
C ARG A 286 0.68 4.01 29.49
N THR A 287 1.35 3.64 28.39
CA THR A 287 2.03 2.33 28.31
C THR A 287 3.38 2.56 27.64
N PRO A 288 4.53 2.34 28.30
CA PRO A 288 5.84 2.49 27.68
C PRO A 288 6.01 1.38 26.64
N ARG A 289 5.74 1.69 25.38
CA ARG A 289 6.05 0.80 24.27
C ARG A 289 7.53 0.97 23.93
N THR A 290 8.30 -0.07 24.12
CA THR A 290 9.69 -0.12 23.71
C THR A 290 9.77 0.04 22.18
N ARG A 291 10.53 1.02 21.73
CA ARG A 291 10.86 1.18 20.31
C ARG A 291 11.51 -0.12 19.83
N PRO A 292 11.02 -0.75 18.74
CA PRO A 292 11.65 -1.95 18.22
C PRO A 292 13.12 -1.66 17.89
N ALA A 293 14.02 -2.54 18.32
CA ALA A 293 15.44 -2.39 18.09
C ALA A 293 15.74 -2.37 16.58
N ARG A 294 16.51 -1.38 16.13
CA ARG A 294 17.05 -1.37 14.76
C ARG A 294 17.99 -2.56 14.60
N PRO A 295 17.96 -3.30 13.50
CA PRO A 295 19.01 -4.28 13.23
C PRO A 295 20.33 -3.53 13.18
N SER A 296 21.31 -4.02 13.95
CA SER A 296 22.68 -3.53 13.91
C SER A 296 23.19 -3.69 12.48
N ALA A 297 23.65 -2.59 11.88
CA ALA A 297 24.34 -2.66 10.60
C ALA A 297 25.50 -3.66 10.75
N ALA A 298 25.51 -4.71 9.93
CA ALA A 298 26.58 -5.67 9.90
C ALA A 298 27.92 -4.93 9.68
N PRO A 299 28.98 -5.26 10.43
CA PRO A 299 30.27 -4.61 10.27
C PRO A 299 30.77 -4.86 8.84
N ARG A 300 31.05 -3.77 8.12
CA ARG A 300 31.75 -3.83 6.83
C ARG A 300 33.11 -4.48 7.08
N THR A 301 33.31 -5.69 6.60
CA THR A 301 34.63 -6.29 6.49
C THR A 301 35.43 -5.52 5.46
N VAL A 302 36.29 -4.64 5.91
CA VAL A 302 37.32 -4.01 5.06
C VAL A 302 38.37 -5.08 4.83
N SER A 303 38.38 -5.68 3.65
CA SER A 303 39.54 -6.46 3.17
C SER A 303 40.66 -5.46 2.94
N LYS A 304 41.74 -5.61 3.67
CA LYS A 304 43.01 -4.93 3.36
C LYS A 304 43.68 -5.60 2.17
N PRO A 305 44.42 -4.82 1.34
CA PRO A 305 45.14 -5.31 0.16
C PRO A 305 46.23 -6.31 0.45
#